data_9cb47ab76878a4fa456198445d46bbd5
#
_entry.id   9cb47ab76878a4fa456198445d46bbd5
#
_cell.length_a   1.000
_cell.length_b   1.000
_cell.length_c   1.000
_cell.angle_alpha   90.00
_cell.angle_beta   90.00
_cell.angle_gamma   90.00
#
_symmetry.space_group_name_H-M   'P 1'
#
loop_
_entity.id
_entity.type
_entity.pdbx_description
1 polymer ?
#
loop_
_entity_poly.entity_id
_entity_poly.type
_entity_poly.pdbx_seq_one_letter_code
_entity_poly.pdbx_strand_id
1 'polypeptide(L)'
;MKNLLIIAAALLLCIGCSEKNTTPQQDREMWVEQLIQIVDPVIRNTAEGTLKVNMPYAGHSDRDTRVFSYLEAFGRTLCGFAPWIESDEDDLGLKEEYRELTRKALANAVNPESPDYMEFAHKSQPLVDAAYLAQGMLRAPVQLWEKSPQEVKDNLIAALKLTRRIKPGESNWLLFASMVEAAILEFTGECDVERMVYGINRFKNDWYKGDSFYGDGKDFHMDYYNSYVIHPMMMDVLNVMKKHNVEGWEFIDVETKRHARYAEILERFVAPDGSYPVLGRSISA
;
A
#
# COMPACT_ATOMS: atom_id res chain seq x y z
N MET A 1 62.15 1.81 11.87
CA MET A 1 60.97 2.17 12.71
C MET A 1 59.86 2.85 11.90
N LYS A 2 60.09 3.75 10.94
CA LYS A 2 59.04 4.39 10.13
C LYS A 2 58.26 3.42 9.25
N ASN A 3 58.88 2.39 8.70
CA ASN A 3 58.19 1.40 7.82
C ASN A 3 57.32 0.41 8.59
N LEU A 4 57.56 0.16 9.88
CA LEU A 4 56.75 -0.70 10.71
C LEU A 4 55.44 -0.02 11.13
N LEU A 5 55.44 1.31 11.30
CA LEU A 5 54.24 2.11 11.60
C LEU A 5 53.28 2.22 10.42
N ILE A 6 53.80 2.26 9.18
CA ILE A 6 52.99 2.31 7.95
C ILE A 6 52.29 0.96 7.72
N ILE A 7 52.97 -0.17 8.00
CA ILE A 7 52.36 -1.52 7.85
C ILE A 7 51.29 -1.75 8.94
N ALA A 8 51.50 -1.25 10.18
CA ALA A 8 50.50 -1.33 11.24
C ALA A 8 49.27 -0.45 10.96
N ALA A 9 49.47 0.74 10.37
CA ALA A 9 48.36 1.62 9.96
C ALA A 9 47.57 1.05 8.77
N ALA A 10 48.22 0.36 7.80
CA ALA A 10 47.56 -0.31 6.68
C ALA A 10 46.76 -1.54 7.14
N LEU A 11 47.25 -2.29 8.12
CA LEU A 11 46.53 -3.42 8.74
C LEU A 11 45.33 -2.97 9.56
N LEU A 12 45.35 -1.80 10.19
CA LEU A 12 44.21 -1.24 10.94
C LEU A 12 43.09 -0.69 10.00
N LEU A 13 43.43 -0.31 8.77
CA LEU A 13 42.45 0.13 7.76
C LEU A 13 41.71 -1.05 7.09
N CYS A 14 42.23 -2.27 7.19
CA CYS A 14 41.57 -3.48 6.66
C CYS A 14 40.59 -4.15 7.64
N ILE A 15 40.46 -3.66 8.89
CA ILE A 15 39.55 -4.23 9.88
C ILE A 15 38.15 -3.57 9.83
N GLY A 16 37.93 -2.63 8.91
CA GLY A 16 36.73 -1.77 8.87
C GLY A 16 35.56 -2.26 8.00
N CYS A 17 35.65 -3.39 7.31
CA CYS A 17 34.52 -3.96 6.58
C CYS A 17 34.35 -5.43 6.94
N SER A 18 33.96 -5.71 8.14
CA SER A 18 33.25 -6.94 8.45
C SER A 18 31.80 -6.70 7.98
N GLU A 19 31.46 -7.10 6.75
CA GLU A 19 30.10 -7.38 6.40
C GLU A 19 29.56 -8.31 7.50
N LYS A 20 28.63 -7.81 8.31
CA LYS A 20 27.86 -8.67 9.20
C LYS A 20 27.06 -9.56 8.26
N ASN A 21 27.54 -10.76 7.98
CA ASN A 21 26.77 -11.79 7.29
C ASN A 21 25.59 -12.13 8.20
N THR A 22 24.47 -11.43 8.00
CA THR A 22 23.21 -11.76 8.64
C THR A 22 22.63 -13.03 7.99
N THR A 23 21.92 -13.81 8.76
CA THR A 23 21.15 -14.93 8.21
C THR A 23 19.84 -14.39 7.62
N PRO A 24 19.21 -15.11 6.66
CA PRO A 24 17.90 -14.73 6.14
C PRO A 24 16.85 -14.51 7.24
N GLN A 25 16.92 -15.26 8.34
CA GLN A 25 16.03 -15.08 9.48
C GLN A 25 16.28 -13.76 10.20
N GLN A 26 17.53 -13.39 10.44
CA GLN A 26 17.91 -12.10 11.06
C GLN A 26 17.51 -10.92 10.16
N ASP A 27 17.66 -11.06 8.84
CA ASP A 27 17.21 -10.02 7.89
C ASP A 27 15.70 -9.86 7.97
N ARG A 28 14.94 -10.96 8.02
CA ARG A 28 13.49 -10.92 8.15
C ARG A 28 13.05 -10.27 9.48
N GLU A 29 13.64 -10.66 10.60
CA GLU A 29 13.36 -10.06 11.90
C GLU A 29 13.60 -8.54 11.88
N MET A 30 14.73 -8.10 11.32
CA MET A 30 15.04 -6.67 11.14
C MET A 30 13.98 -5.96 10.28
N TRP A 31 13.54 -6.57 9.17
CA TRP A 31 12.48 -5.99 8.33
C TRP A 31 11.16 -5.87 9.07
N VAL A 32 10.79 -6.88 9.87
CA VAL A 32 9.56 -6.84 10.66
C VAL A 32 9.67 -5.80 11.78
N GLU A 33 10.82 -5.67 12.46
CA GLU A 33 11.06 -4.60 13.44
C GLU A 33 10.87 -3.21 12.82
N GLN A 34 11.43 -2.96 11.63
CA GLN A 34 11.25 -1.70 10.92
C GLN A 34 9.78 -1.48 10.52
N LEU A 35 9.11 -2.52 10.05
CA LEU A 35 7.67 -2.45 9.74
C LEU A 35 6.88 -2.03 10.98
N ILE A 36 7.11 -2.66 12.12
CA ILE A 36 6.44 -2.32 13.39
C ILE A 36 6.71 -0.87 13.80
N GLN A 37 7.96 -0.40 13.73
CA GLN A 37 8.28 0.99 14.05
C GLN A 37 7.52 2.00 13.20
N ILE A 38 7.28 1.68 11.92
CA ILE A 38 6.54 2.54 11.00
C ILE A 38 5.04 2.51 11.29
N VAL A 39 4.47 1.34 11.53
CA VAL A 39 3.02 1.18 11.61
C VAL A 39 2.44 1.44 13.00
N ASP A 40 3.21 1.18 14.07
CA ASP A 40 2.73 1.26 15.46
C ASP A 40 2.07 2.60 15.82
N PRO A 41 2.64 3.77 15.52
CA PRO A 41 2.02 5.04 15.86
C PRO A 41 0.63 5.22 15.23
N VAL A 42 0.44 4.75 14.00
CA VAL A 42 -0.85 4.89 13.30
C VAL A 42 -1.84 3.87 13.83
N ILE A 43 -1.46 2.60 13.89
CA ILE A 43 -2.36 1.51 14.29
C ILE A 43 -2.80 1.68 15.74
N ARG A 44 -1.87 1.95 16.66
CA ARG A 44 -2.17 2.09 18.08
C ARG A 44 -3.06 3.31 18.35
N ASN A 45 -2.70 4.47 17.83
CA ASN A 45 -3.52 5.66 18.02
C ASN A 45 -4.92 5.52 17.41
N THR A 46 -5.04 4.90 16.23
CA THR A 46 -6.37 4.64 15.64
C THR A 46 -7.18 3.64 16.48
N ALA A 47 -6.52 2.60 17.02
CA ALA A 47 -7.18 1.62 17.90
C ALA A 47 -7.69 2.24 19.21
N GLU A 48 -6.99 3.28 19.70
CA GLU A 48 -7.34 4.03 20.92
C GLU A 48 -8.31 5.19 20.66
N GLY A 49 -8.64 5.51 19.40
CA GLY A 49 -9.48 6.65 19.03
C GLY A 49 -8.78 8.01 19.25
N THR A 50 -7.47 8.05 19.12
CA THR A 50 -6.62 9.22 19.40
C THR A 50 -5.79 9.69 18.22
N LEU A 51 -5.92 9.06 17.05
CA LEU A 51 -5.11 9.40 15.87
C LEU A 51 -5.26 10.88 15.48
N LYS A 52 -6.49 11.38 15.41
CA LYS A 52 -6.74 12.78 15.02
C LYS A 52 -6.18 13.80 16.01
N VAL A 53 -6.04 13.39 17.28
CA VAL A 53 -5.49 14.28 18.33
C VAL A 53 -3.97 14.24 18.32
N ASN A 54 -3.37 13.07 18.11
CA ASN A 54 -1.94 12.85 18.30
C ASN A 54 -1.11 12.94 17.01
N MET A 55 -1.73 12.75 15.83
CA MET A 55 -1.00 12.78 14.57
C MET A 55 -0.50 14.18 14.24
N PRO A 56 0.84 14.38 14.08
CA PRO A 56 1.37 15.69 13.71
C PRO A 56 0.93 16.06 12.29
N TYR A 57 0.64 17.34 12.09
CA TYR A 57 0.27 17.85 10.78
C TYR A 57 1.41 18.68 10.19
N ALA A 58 1.94 18.24 9.07
CA ALA A 58 2.99 18.92 8.31
C ALA A 58 2.52 19.31 6.89
N GLY A 59 1.27 19.72 6.77
CA GLY A 59 0.68 20.09 5.49
C GLY A 59 1.08 21.48 5.01
N HIS A 60 0.72 21.81 3.77
CA HIS A 60 1.03 23.08 3.15
C HIS A 60 0.26 24.24 3.82
N SER A 61 0.89 25.42 3.96
CA SER A 61 0.33 26.59 4.64
C SER A 61 -0.97 27.11 4.01
N ASP A 62 -1.15 26.93 2.70
CA ASP A 62 -2.24 27.56 1.95
C ASP A 62 -3.55 26.77 1.96
N ARG A 63 -3.54 25.54 2.47
CA ARG A 63 -4.73 24.68 2.53
C ARG A 63 -4.64 23.65 3.64
N ASP A 64 -5.69 23.52 4.41
CA ASP A 64 -5.81 22.47 5.40
C ASP A 64 -6.22 21.16 4.72
N THR A 65 -5.30 20.19 4.75
CA THR A 65 -5.52 18.83 4.23
C THR A 65 -5.63 17.79 5.34
N ARG A 66 -5.68 18.20 6.62
CA ARG A 66 -5.74 17.28 7.77
C ARG A 66 -6.85 16.26 7.66
N VAL A 67 -8.02 16.71 7.19
CA VAL A 67 -9.20 15.83 7.04
C VAL A 67 -8.93 14.60 6.19
N PHE A 68 -7.99 14.68 5.23
CA PHE A 68 -7.62 13.54 4.36
C PHE A 68 -6.45 12.75 4.93
N SER A 69 -5.55 13.39 5.68
CA SER A 69 -4.31 12.79 6.15
C SER A 69 -4.52 11.57 7.04
N TYR A 70 -5.63 11.50 7.74
CA TYR A 70 -5.94 10.38 8.64
C TYR A 70 -6.25 9.10 7.86
N LEU A 71 -7.13 9.17 6.85
CA LEU A 71 -7.43 8.03 5.99
C LEU A 71 -6.21 7.64 5.16
N GLU A 72 -5.44 8.63 4.68
CA GLU A 72 -4.18 8.38 3.97
C GLU A 72 -3.19 7.63 4.84
N ALA A 73 -2.94 8.10 6.07
CA ALA A 73 -2.04 7.45 7.01
C ALA A 73 -2.50 6.01 7.32
N PHE A 74 -3.76 5.83 7.70
CA PHE A 74 -4.29 4.52 8.06
C PHE A 74 -4.36 3.56 6.87
N GLY A 75 -4.92 3.98 5.73
CA GLY A 75 -5.10 3.14 4.54
C GLY A 75 -3.77 2.65 3.97
N ARG A 76 -2.77 3.55 3.83
CA ARG A 76 -1.44 3.17 3.33
C ARG A 76 -0.68 2.28 4.32
N THR A 77 -0.77 2.59 5.62
CA THR A 77 -0.22 1.72 6.67
C THR A 77 -0.82 0.33 6.58
N LEU A 78 -2.14 0.23 6.51
CA LEU A 78 -2.83 -1.07 6.43
C LEU A 78 -2.43 -1.84 5.17
N CYS A 79 -2.37 -1.19 4.02
CA CYS A 79 -1.99 -1.82 2.76
C CYS A 79 -0.61 -2.49 2.81
N GLY A 80 0.37 -1.84 3.44
CA GLY A 80 1.72 -2.39 3.61
C GLY A 80 1.82 -3.44 4.72
N PHE A 81 0.98 -3.32 5.75
CA PHE A 81 1.02 -4.14 6.96
C PHE A 81 0.19 -5.43 6.86
N ALA A 82 -0.88 -5.41 6.07
CA ALA A 82 -1.84 -6.50 5.95
C ALA A 82 -1.21 -7.87 5.64
N PRO A 83 -0.24 -8.00 4.70
CA PRO A 83 0.37 -9.31 4.43
C PRO A 83 1.05 -9.93 5.65
N TRP A 84 1.64 -9.11 6.51
CA TRP A 84 2.29 -9.63 7.72
C TRP A 84 1.28 -10.12 8.75
N ILE A 85 0.21 -9.38 9.02
CA ILE A 85 -0.81 -9.83 9.99
C ILE A 85 -1.63 -11.01 9.49
N GLU A 86 -1.73 -11.20 8.17
CA GLU A 86 -2.42 -12.35 7.57
C GLU A 86 -1.57 -13.62 7.64
N SER A 87 -0.25 -13.52 7.48
CA SER A 87 0.65 -14.68 7.48
C SER A 87 0.71 -15.37 8.84
N ASP A 88 1.10 -16.66 8.86
CA ASP A 88 1.19 -17.46 10.08
C ASP A 88 2.52 -17.30 10.83
N GLU A 89 3.58 -16.83 10.16
CA GLU A 89 4.88 -16.65 10.80
C GLU A 89 4.84 -15.48 11.78
N ASP A 90 5.15 -15.75 13.04
CA ASP A 90 5.25 -14.74 14.11
C ASP A 90 6.72 -14.51 14.49
N ASP A 91 7.36 -13.64 13.74
CA ASP A 91 8.80 -13.40 13.83
C ASP A 91 9.26 -12.79 15.15
N LEU A 92 8.37 -12.03 15.84
CA LEU A 92 8.70 -11.27 17.05
C LEU A 92 7.79 -11.58 18.25
N GLY A 93 6.84 -12.50 18.12
CA GLY A 93 5.85 -12.79 19.17
C GLY A 93 4.82 -11.67 19.38
N LEU A 94 4.68 -10.75 18.41
CA LEU A 94 3.80 -9.57 18.51
C LEU A 94 2.55 -9.66 17.63
N LYS A 95 2.47 -10.67 16.78
CA LYS A 95 1.47 -10.72 15.71
C LYS A 95 0.03 -10.67 16.23
N GLU A 96 -0.31 -11.41 17.27
CA GLU A 96 -1.70 -11.42 17.77
C GLU A 96 -2.08 -10.08 18.41
N GLU A 97 -1.18 -9.41 19.10
CA GLU A 97 -1.39 -8.05 19.59
C GLU A 97 -1.75 -7.10 18.43
N TYR A 98 -0.96 -7.11 17.36
CA TYR A 98 -1.21 -6.23 16.22
C TYR A 98 -2.43 -6.63 15.40
N ARG A 99 -2.80 -7.89 15.34
CA ARG A 99 -4.08 -8.35 14.77
C ARG A 99 -5.27 -7.73 15.51
N GLU A 100 -5.24 -7.78 16.83
CA GLU A 100 -6.30 -7.17 17.66
C GLU A 100 -6.32 -5.65 17.55
N LEU A 101 -5.17 -4.99 17.64
CA LEU A 101 -5.06 -3.54 17.48
C LEU A 101 -5.58 -3.10 16.11
N THR A 102 -5.22 -3.81 15.04
CA THR A 102 -5.66 -3.48 13.68
C THR A 102 -7.17 -3.63 13.52
N ARG A 103 -7.78 -4.66 14.08
CA ARG A 103 -9.26 -4.80 14.08
C ARG A 103 -9.95 -3.67 14.84
N LYS A 104 -9.42 -3.25 15.99
CA LYS A 104 -9.94 -2.10 16.75
C LYS A 104 -9.75 -0.80 15.97
N ALA A 105 -8.58 -0.61 15.34
CA ALA A 105 -8.31 0.55 14.50
C ALA A 105 -9.28 0.61 13.31
N LEU A 106 -9.51 -0.50 12.61
CA LEU A 106 -10.49 -0.58 11.54
C LEU A 106 -11.89 -0.20 12.02
N ALA A 107 -12.32 -0.74 13.17
CA ALA A 107 -13.62 -0.42 13.74
C ALA A 107 -13.78 1.09 14.02
N ASN A 108 -12.77 1.73 14.61
CA ASN A 108 -12.77 3.18 14.84
C ASN A 108 -12.75 3.99 13.54
N ALA A 109 -11.96 3.58 12.56
CA ALA A 109 -11.82 4.28 11.30
C ALA A 109 -13.14 4.37 10.50
N VAL A 110 -14.00 3.35 10.60
CA VAL A 110 -15.23 3.25 9.81
C VAL A 110 -16.52 3.46 10.64
N ASN A 111 -16.43 3.63 11.94
CA ASN A 111 -17.60 3.90 12.79
C ASN A 111 -17.92 5.40 12.82
N PRO A 112 -19.07 5.85 12.30
CA PRO A 112 -19.46 7.27 12.31
C PRO A 112 -19.50 7.94 13.70
N GLU A 113 -19.68 7.14 14.76
CA GLU A 113 -19.72 7.63 16.14
C GLU A 113 -18.31 7.73 16.78
N SER A 114 -17.28 7.20 16.09
CA SER A 114 -15.91 7.25 16.60
C SER A 114 -15.29 8.65 16.45
N PRO A 115 -14.49 9.13 17.41
CA PRO A 115 -13.72 10.36 17.25
C PRO A 115 -12.73 10.27 16.07
N ASP A 116 -12.29 9.06 15.72
CA ASP A 116 -11.37 8.82 14.61
C ASP A 116 -12.06 8.37 13.32
N TYR A 117 -13.42 8.51 13.22
CA TYR A 117 -14.11 8.25 11.96
C TYR A 117 -13.45 9.01 10.81
N MET A 118 -13.11 8.32 9.74
CA MET A 118 -12.34 8.87 8.63
C MET A 118 -13.22 9.41 7.51
N GLU A 119 -12.68 10.35 6.72
CA GLU A 119 -13.43 11.01 5.64
C GLU A 119 -13.36 10.21 4.34
N PHE A 120 -14.52 9.76 3.83
CA PHE A 120 -14.62 8.95 2.61
C PHE A 120 -15.31 9.65 1.43
N ALA A 121 -15.84 10.85 1.62
CA ALA A 121 -16.69 11.49 0.60
C ALA A 121 -16.32 12.92 0.22
N HIS A 122 -15.58 13.64 1.07
CA HIS A 122 -15.32 15.06 0.86
C HIS A 122 -14.19 15.29 -0.15
N LYS A 123 -14.46 16.02 -1.23
CA LYS A 123 -13.54 16.27 -2.36
C LYS A 123 -13.13 14.94 -3.06
N SER A 124 -11.92 14.87 -3.60
CA SER A 124 -11.47 13.75 -4.44
C SER A 124 -10.48 12.80 -3.74
N GLN A 125 -9.66 13.33 -2.82
CA GLN A 125 -8.58 12.57 -2.18
C GLN A 125 -9.05 11.27 -1.49
N PRO A 126 -10.22 11.20 -0.82
CA PRO A 126 -10.68 9.96 -0.19
C PRO A 126 -10.78 8.75 -1.11
N LEU A 127 -10.96 8.94 -2.42
CA LEU A 127 -10.94 7.80 -3.35
C LEU A 127 -9.57 7.10 -3.38
N VAL A 128 -8.49 7.89 -3.35
CA VAL A 128 -7.11 7.37 -3.31
C VAL A 128 -6.87 6.57 -2.04
N ASP A 129 -7.22 7.17 -0.91
CA ASP A 129 -6.87 6.63 0.40
C ASP A 129 -7.75 5.43 0.77
N ALA A 130 -9.03 5.46 0.39
CA ALA A 130 -9.94 4.32 0.49
C ALA A 130 -9.50 3.14 -0.40
N ALA A 131 -8.84 3.39 -1.54
CA ALA A 131 -8.32 2.31 -2.37
C ALA A 131 -7.16 1.57 -1.70
N TYR A 132 -6.28 2.26 -0.96
CA TYR A 132 -5.26 1.60 -0.16
C TYR A 132 -5.86 0.84 1.02
N LEU A 133 -6.88 1.38 1.69
CA LEU A 133 -7.63 0.66 2.72
C LEU A 133 -8.24 -0.62 2.13
N ALA A 134 -8.93 -0.53 1.00
CA ALA A 134 -9.53 -1.64 0.28
C ALA A 134 -8.49 -2.71 -0.09
N GLN A 135 -7.33 -2.28 -0.60
CA GLN A 135 -6.23 -3.17 -0.94
C GLN A 135 -5.67 -3.90 0.30
N GLY A 136 -5.53 -3.20 1.43
CA GLY A 136 -5.15 -3.81 2.71
C GLY A 136 -6.16 -4.86 3.16
N MET A 137 -7.46 -4.59 3.03
CA MET A 137 -8.53 -5.54 3.35
C MET A 137 -8.46 -6.80 2.48
N LEU A 138 -8.21 -6.65 1.17
CA LEU A 138 -8.04 -7.79 0.25
C LEU A 138 -6.81 -8.64 0.57
N ARG A 139 -5.77 -8.04 1.14
CA ARG A 139 -4.51 -8.71 1.51
C ARG A 139 -4.54 -9.41 2.87
N ALA A 140 -5.54 -9.10 3.71
CA ALA A 140 -5.74 -9.74 5.00
C ALA A 140 -7.21 -10.10 5.22
N PRO A 141 -7.84 -10.91 4.34
CA PRO A 141 -9.27 -11.18 4.38
C PRO A 141 -9.68 -11.93 5.64
N VAL A 142 -8.88 -12.88 6.13
CA VAL A 142 -9.23 -13.64 7.34
C VAL A 142 -9.13 -12.75 8.58
N GLN A 143 -8.01 -12.05 8.74
CA GLN A 143 -7.77 -11.27 9.96
C GLN A 143 -8.61 -10.00 10.04
N LEU A 144 -8.90 -9.34 8.91
CA LEU A 144 -9.57 -8.04 8.89
C LEU A 144 -11.05 -8.12 8.49
N TRP A 145 -11.44 -9.09 7.65
CA TRP A 145 -12.85 -9.23 7.28
C TRP A 145 -13.53 -10.34 8.04
N GLU A 146 -13.09 -11.60 7.95
CA GLU A 146 -13.80 -12.71 8.54
C GLU A 146 -13.94 -12.56 10.07
N LYS A 147 -12.87 -12.15 10.75
CA LYS A 147 -12.83 -11.96 12.21
C LYS A 147 -13.46 -10.66 12.71
N SER A 148 -13.86 -9.75 11.82
CA SER A 148 -14.52 -8.51 12.22
C SER A 148 -16.00 -8.72 12.52
N PRO A 149 -16.57 -7.99 13.51
CA PRO A 149 -18.01 -7.96 13.77
C PRO A 149 -18.81 -7.49 12.56
N GLN A 150 -20.07 -7.92 12.45
CA GLN A 150 -20.92 -7.54 11.30
C GLN A 150 -21.10 -6.03 11.18
N GLU A 151 -21.23 -5.31 12.26
CA GLU A 151 -21.32 -3.84 12.27
C GLU A 151 -20.11 -3.18 11.61
N VAL A 152 -18.89 -3.67 11.88
CA VAL A 152 -17.66 -3.14 11.26
C VAL A 152 -17.65 -3.43 9.76
N LYS A 153 -18.09 -4.61 9.36
CA LYS A 153 -18.24 -4.99 7.94
C LYS A 153 -19.22 -4.06 7.22
N ASP A 154 -20.39 -3.84 7.81
CA ASP A 154 -21.43 -2.98 7.25
C ASP A 154 -20.95 -1.53 7.12
N ASN A 155 -20.31 -1.01 8.16
CA ASN A 155 -19.72 0.33 8.17
C ASN A 155 -18.61 0.48 7.12
N LEU A 156 -17.72 -0.50 6.99
CA LEU A 156 -16.67 -0.49 5.97
C LEU A 156 -17.25 -0.43 4.56
N ILE A 157 -18.22 -1.29 4.26
CA ILE A 157 -18.84 -1.30 2.92
C ILE A 157 -19.60 0.00 2.66
N ALA A 158 -20.29 0.53 3.66
CA ALA A 158 -20.95 1.84 3.55
C ALA A 158 -19.94 2.96 3.27
N ALA A 159 -18.82 2.99 4.01
CA ALA A 159 -17.74 3.96 3.82
C ALA A 159 -17.10 3.86 2.43
N LEU A 160 -16.76 2.65 1.96
CA LEU A 160 -16.21 2.44 0.62
C LEU A 160 -17.19 2.91 -0.47
N LYS A 161 -18.47 2.62 -0.34
CA LYS A 161 -19.51 3.07 -1.29
C LYS A 161 -19.66 4.60 -1.35
N LEU A 162 -19.30 5.35 -0.30
CA LEU A 162 -19.30 6.82 -0.35
C LEU A 162 -18.35 7.37 -1.42
N THR A 163 -17.25 6.68 -1.71
CA THR A 163 -16.27 7.10 -2.73
C THR A 163 -16.84 7.07 -4.15
N ARG A 164 -17.96 6.37 -4.40
CA ARG A 164 -18.63 6.36 -5.72
C ARG A 164 -19.07 7.76 -6.19
N ARG A 165 -19.23 8.72 -5.28
CA ARG A 165 -19.50 10.12 -5.58
C ARG A 165 -18.32 10.81 -6.28
N ILE A 166 -17.13 10.26 -6.16
CA ILE A 166 -15.90 10.83 -6.70
C ILE A 166 -15.67 10.27 -8.09
N LYS A 167 -15.67 11.16 -9.10
CA LYS A 167 -15.29 10.78 -10.45
C LYS A 167 -13.77 10.75 -10.55
N PRO A 168 -13.15 9.59 -10.86
CA PRO A 168 -11.70 9.53 -11.05
C PRO A 168 -11.29 10.28 -12.31
N GLY A 169 -10.09 10.89 -12.30
CA GLY A 169 -9.46 11.42 -13.49
C GLY A 169 -8.90 10.32 -14.39
N GLU A 170 -8.63 10.63 -15.66
CA GLU A 170 -8.02 9.73 -16.65
C GLU A 170 -6.52 9.55 -16.37
N SER A 171 -6.20 8.84 -15.29
CA SER A 171 -4.85 8.55 -14.78
C SER A 171 -4.91 7.29 -13.89
N ASN A 172 -3.88 7.06 -13.08
CA ASN A 172 -3.88 6.01 -12.03
C ASN A 172 -5.13 6.04 -11.13
N TRP A 173 -5.84 7.16 -11.07
CA TRP A 173 -7.07 7.29 -10.29
C TRP A 173 -8.18 6.33 -10.72
N LEU A 174 -8.16 5.88 -11.96
CA LEU A 174 -9.08 4.83 -12.42
C LEU A 174 -8.85 3.52 -11.69
N LEU A 175 -7.58 3.19 -11.35
CA LEU A 175 -7.27 1.98 -10.59
C LEU A 175 -7.68 2.09 -9.12
N PHE A 176 -7.71 3.30 -8.54
CA PHE A 176 -8.28 3.48 -7.20
C PHE A 176 -9.78 3.15 -7.20
N ALA A 177 -10.51 3.61 -8.20
CA ALA A 177 -11.91 3.25 -8.34
C ALA A 177 -12.09 1.74 -8.55
N SER A 178 -11.27 1.12 -9.41
CA SER A 178 -11.28 -0.32 -9.66
C SER A 178 -10.99 -1.12 -8.37
N MET A 179 -10.04 -0.68 -7.56
CA MET A 179 -9.65 -1.35 -6.32
C MET A 179 -10.76 -1.31 -5.26
N VAL A 180 -11.42 -0.16 -5.10
CA VAL A 180 -12.56 -0.04 -4.17
C VAL A 180 -13.69 -0.97 -4.59
N GLU A 181 -14.04 -1.01 -5.88
CA GLU A 181 -15.10 -1.89 -6.37
C GLU A 181 -14.71 -3.37 -6.29
N ALA A 182 -13.43 -3.71 -6.50
CA ALA A 182 -12.94 -5.08 -6.31
C ALA A 182 -13.10 -5.55 -4.85
N ALA A 183 -12.78 -4.70 -3.87
CA ALA A 183 -12.99 -5.04 -2.48
C ALA A 183 -14.49 -5.18 -2.13
N ILE A 184 -15.35 -4.30 -2.65
CA ILE A 184 -16.80 -4.41 -2.46
C ILE A 184 -17.29 -5.73 -3.06
N LEU A 185 -16.86 -6.09 -4.28
CA LEU A 185 -17.20 -7.37 -4.93
C LEU A 185 -16.76 -8.57 -4.08
N GLU A 186 -15.51 -8.56 -3.63
CA GLU A 186 -14.93 -9.67 -2.85
C GLU A 186 -15.75 -9.94 -1.58
N PHE A 187 -16.16 -8.88 -0.89
CA PHE A 187 -16.76 -8.99 0.43
C PHE A 187 -18.30 -9.04 0.43
N THR A 188 -18.95 -8.64 -0.67
CA THR A 188 -20.43 -8.60 -0.73
C THR A 188 -21.03 -9.41 -1.88
N GLY A 189 -20.22 -9.79 -2.87
CA GLY A 189 -20.70 -10.42 -4.10
C GLY A 189 -21.29 -9.43 -5.11
N GLU A 190 -21.29 -8.13 -4.85
CA GLU A 190 -21.88 -7.10 -5.70
C GLU A 190 -20.90 -5.91 -5.84
N CYS A 191 -20.85 -5.31 -7.04
CA CYS A 191 -20.08 -4.08 -7.27
C CYS A 191 -20.64 -3.28 -8.45
N ASP A 192 -20.08 -2.09 -8.67
CA ASP A 192 -20.20 -1.37 -9.96
C ASP A 192 -19.15 -1.95 -10.92
N VAL A 193 -19.57 -2.94 -11.70
CA VAL A 193 -18.69 -3.68 -12.64
C VAL A 193 -18.09 -2.75 -13.67
N GLU A 194 -18.87 -1.81 -14.23
CA GLU A 194 -18.37 -0.86 -15.23
C GLU A 194 -17.25 0.00 -14.65
N ARG A 195 -17.45 0.54 -13.45
CA ARG A 195 -16.45 1.33 -12.73
C ARG A 195 -15.17 0.54 -12.43
N MET A 196 -15.30 -0.74 -12.06
CA MET A 196 -14.15 -1.60 -11.79
C MET A 196 -13.35 -1.90 -13.06
N VAL A 197 -14.01 -2.30 -14.13
CA VAL A 197 -13.38 -2.79 -15.36
C VAL A 197 -12.85 -1.64 -16.23
N TYR A 198 -13.44 -0.46 -16.15
CA TYR A 198 -13.03 0.70 -16.96
C TYR A 198 -11.55 1.04 -16.80
N GLY A 199 -11.06 1.13 -15.55
CA GLY A 199 -9.65 1.39 -15.27
C GLY A 199 -8.73 0.33 -15.88
N ILE A 200 -9.03 -0.95 -15.67
CA ILE A 200 -8.26 -2.07 -16.23
C ILE A 200 -8.16 -1.97 -17.74
N ASN A 201 -9.28 -1.69 -18.41
CA ASN A 201 -9.32 -1.59 -19.87
C ASN A 201 -8.48 -0.41 -20.40
N ARG A 202 -8.47 0.74 -19.69
CA ARG A 202 -7.64 1.89 -20.09
C ARG A 202 -6.15 1.54 -20.01
N PHE A 203 -5.69 0.92 -18.95
CA PHE A 203 -4.30 0.49 -18.83
C PHE A 203 -3.95 -0.62 -19.83
N LYS A 204 -4.82 -1.60 -19.99
CA LYS A 204 -4.61 -2.71 -20.92
C LYS A 204 -4.47 -2.25 -22.36
N ASN A 205 -5.38 -1.38 -22.83
CA ASN A 205 -5.56 -1.08 -24.25
C ASN A 205 -4.86 0.21 -24.70
N ASP A 206 -4.81 1.24 -23.83
CA ASP A 206 -4.45 2.59 -24.26
C ASP A 206 -3.12 3.08 -23.64
N TRP A 207 -2.79 2.66 -22.43
CA TRP A 207 -1.70 3.27 -21.65
C TRP A 207 -0.47 2.39 -21.47
N TYR A 208 -0.45 1.20 -22.05
CA TYR A 208 0.76 0.38 -22.09
C TYR A 208 1.81 1.01 -23.04
N LYS A 209 3.03 1.20 -22.55
CA LYS A 209 4.12 1.89 -23.27
C LYS A 209 5.24 0.98 -23.73
N GLY A 210 5.15 -0.31 -23.47
CA GLY A 210 6.18 -1.29 -23.78
C GLY A 210 7.11 -1.57 -22.61
N ASP A 211 7.87 -2.66 -22.68
CA ASP A 211 8.82 -3.16 -21.67
C ASP A 211 8.29 -3.05 -20.23
N SER A 212 7.03 -3.41 -20.07
CA SER A 212 6.31 -3.42 -18.77
C SER A 212 6.04 -2.06 -18.12
N PHE A 213 6.21 -0.96 -18.83
CA PHE A 213 5.82 0.35 -18.36
C PHE A 213 4.43 0.73 -18.83
N TYR A 214 3.71 1.41 -17.94
CA TYR A 214 2.44 2.06 -18.21
C TYR A 214 2.58 3.57 -18.08
N GLY A 215 1.86 4.31 -18.91
CA GLY A 215 1.64 5.73 -18.68
C GLY A 215 0.68 5.94 -17.50
N ASP A 216 0.89 7.02 -16.75
CA ASP A 216 -0.12 7.51 -15.80
C ASP A 216 -1.13 8.38 -16.54
N GLY A 217 -2.03 7.71 -17.26
CA GLY A 217 -2.87 8.30 -18.28
C GLY A 217 -2.26 8.18 -19.69
N LYS A 218 -2.67 9.09 -20.58
CA LYS A 218 -2.27 9.06 -21.99
C LYS A 218 -0.76 9.20 -22.22
N ASP A 219 -0.13 10.07 -21.43
CA ASP A 219 1.28 10.40 -21.62
C ASP A 219 2.18 9.55 -20.71
N PHE A 220 3.38 9.26 -21.17
CA PHE A 220 4.37 8.53 -20.40
C PHE A 220 5.15 9.46 -19.47
N HIS A 221 5.24 9.07 -18.23
CA HIS A 221 6.12 9.65 -17.24
C HIS A 221 6.92 8.54 -16.56
N MET A 222 8.23 8.71 -16.44
CA MET A 222 9.06 7.80 -15.63
C MET A 222 8.90 8.20 -14.17
N ASP A 223 7.99 7.56 -13.48
CA ASP A 223 7.67 7.85 -12.08
C ASP A 223 7.36 6.58 -11.27
N TYR A 224 7.14 6.75 -9.97
CA TYR A 224 6.89 5.63 -9.07
C TYR A 224 5.46 5.06 -9.13
N TYR A 225 4.55 5.62 -9.93
CA TYR A 225 3.18 5.10 -9.98
C TYR A 225 3.09 3.68 -10.54
N ASN A 226 4.00 3.29 -11.43
CA ASN A 226 4.10 1.90 -11.87
C ASN A 226 4.37 0.95 -10.69
N SER A 227 5.24 1.35 -9.71
CA SER A 227 5.59 0.54 -8.54
C SER A 227 4.52 0.53 -7.47
N TYR A 228 3.96 1.72 -7.14
CA TYR A 228 3.11 1.87 -5.95
C TYR A 228 1.62 1.69 -6.23
N VAL A 229 1.18 1.87 -7.48
CA VAL A 229 -0.22 1.86 -7.84
C VAL A 229 -0.49 0.89 -8.99
N ILE A 230 0.10 1.11 -10.17
CA ILE A 230 -0.39 0.51 -11.40
C ILE A 230 -0.26 -1.00 -11.38
N HIS A 231 0.94 -1.55 -11.28
CA HIS A 231 1.16 -2.99 -11.24
C HIS A 231 0.49 -3.67 -10.03
N PRO A 232 0.71 -3.22 -8.78
CA PRO A 232 0.13 -3.92 -7.64
C PRO A 232 -1.41 -3.87 -7.62
N MET A 233 -2.03 -2.73 -7.95
CA MET A 233 -3.48 -2.65 -7.95
C MET A 233 -4.11 -3.42 -9.11
N MET A 234 -3.50 -3.41 -10.31
CA MET A 234 -3.97 -4.24 -11.42
C MET A 234 -3.95 -5.72 -11.06
N MET A 235 -2.87 -6.21 -10.45
CA MET A 235 -2.77 -7.60 -10.01
C MET A 235 -3.85 -7.97 -9.00
N ASP A 236 -4.05 -7.14 -7.97
CA ASP A 236 -5.06 -7.42 -6.94
C ASP A 236 -6.49 -7.37 -7.52
N VAL A 237 -6.81 -6.37 -8.36
CA VAL A 237 -8.12 -6.27 -9.02
C VAL A 237 -8.37 -7.45 -9.97
N LEU A 238 -7.38 -7.82 -10.81
CA LEU A 238 -7.51 -8.96 -11.72
C LEU A 238 -7.67 -10.30 -10.98
N ASN A 239 -7.05 -10.48 -9.83
CA ASN A 239 -7.25 -11.66 -8.99
C ASN A 239 -8.71 -11.74 -8.48
N VAL A 240 -9.28 -10.63 -8.04
CA VAL A 240 -10.70 -10.58 -7.65
C VAL A 240 -11.61 -10.82 -8.84
N MET A 241 -11.34 -10.17 -9.99
CA MET A 241 -12.09 -10.40 -11.21
C MET A 241 -12.07 -11.87 -11.62
N LYS A 242 -10.91 -12.54 -11.54
CA LYS A 242 -10.77 -13.98 -11.83
C LYS A 242 -11.58 -14.83 -10.86
N LYS A 243 -11.52 -14.56 -9.57
CA LYS A 243 -12.25 -15.30 -8.54
C LYS A 243 -13.76 -15.23 -8.75
N HIS A 244 -14.27 -14.08 -9.16
CA HIS A 244 -15.70 -13.83 -9.39
C HIS A 244 -16.12 -13.98 -10.86
N ASN A 245 -15.23 -14.46 -11.75
CA ASN A 245 -15.47 -14.66 -13.18
C ASN A 245 -16.01 -13.41 -13.89
N VAL A 246 -15.46 -12.24 -13.58
CA VAL A 246 -15.79 -10.97 -14.24
C VAL A 246 -15.08 -10.89 -15.59
N GLU A 247 -15.80 -10.54 -16.66
CA GLU A 247 -15.26 -10.45 -18.01
C GLU A 247 -13.97 -9.60 -18.10
N GLY A 248 -12.97 -10.11 -18.78
CA GLY A 248 -11.66 -9.45 -18.94
C GLY A 248 -10.61 -9.91 -17.93
N TRP A 249 -10.95 -10.78 -16.99
CA TRP A 249 -10.00 -11.32 -16.00
C TRP A 249 -8.82 -12.07 -16.63
N GLU A 250 -8.97 -12.60 -17.83
CA GLU A 250 -7.92 -13.36 -18.55
C GLU A 250 -6.66 -12.52 -18.79
N PHE A 251 -6.79 -11.20 -18.74
CA PHE A 251 -5.65 -10.28 -18.83
C PHE A 251 -4.60 -10.51 -17.73
N ILE A 252 -4.95 -11.18 -16.64
CA ILE A 252 -4.04 -11.48 -15.53
C ILE A 252 -2.78 -12.24 -16.00
N ASP A 253 -2.89 -13.13 -17.00
CA ASP A 253 -1.76 -13.90 -17.50
C ASP A 253 -0.73 -13.01 -18.22
N VAL A 254 -1.19 -11.97 -18.87
CA VAL A 254 -0.35 -10.96 -19.52
C VAL A 254 0.27 -10.05 -18.47
N GLU A 255 -0.56 -9.58 -17.52
CA GLU A 255 -0.13 -8.66 -16.48
C GLU A 255 0.89 -9.32 -15.54
N THR A 256 0.75 -10.60 -15.21
CA THR A 256 1.74 -11.34 -14.42
C THR A 256 3.12 -11.29 -15.07
N LYS A 257 3.20 -11.48 -16.39
CA LYS A 257 4.47 -11.40 -17.12
C LYS A 257 5.05 -9.98 -17.13
N ARG A 258 4.17 -8.98 -17.30
CA ARG A 258 4.58 -7.56 -17.25
C ARG A 258 5.06 -7.18 -15.86
N HIS A 259 4.34 -7.62 -14.82
CA HIS A 259 4.72 -7.37 -13.43
C HIS A 259 6.09 -7.97 -13.10
N ALA A 260 6.33 -9.25 -13.47
CA ALA A 260 7.63 -9.90 -13.28
C ALA A 260 8.76 -9.15 -14.01
N ARG A 261 8.53 -8.77 -15.27
CA ARG A 261 9.52 -7.99 -16.04
C ARG A 261 9.78 -6.62 -15.43
N TYR A 262 8.75 -5.95 -14.91
CA TYR A 262 8.91 -4.67 -14.22
C TYR A 262 9.72 -4.82 -12.93
N ALA A 263 9.52 -5.89 -12.17
CA ALA A 263 10.31 -6.20 -10.98
C ALA A 263 11.81 -6.38 -11.31
N GLU A 264 12.15 -7.04 -12.41
CA GLU A 264 13.54 -7.15 -12.89
C GLU A 264 14.17 -5.79 -13.19
N ILE A 265 13.38 -4.84 -13.70
CA ILE A 265 13.83 -3.47 -13.94
C ILE A 265 14.08 -2.74 -12.63
N LEU A 266 13.15 -2.87 -11.67
CA LEU A 266 13.28 -2.22 -10.35
C LEU A 266 14.52 -2.68 -9.59
N GLU A 267 14.81 -4.00 -9.62
CA GLU A 267 16.01 -4.55 -8.99
C GLU A 267 17.29 -3.85 -9.47
N ARG A 268 17.35 -3.51 -10.76
CA ARG A 268 18.53 -2.83 -11.36
C ARG A 268 18.65 -1.36 -10.98
N PHE A 269 17.60 -0.75 -10.44
CA PHE A 269 17.63 0.62 -9.95
C PHE A 269 18.17 0.73 -8.52
N VAL A 270 18.25 -0.36 -7.80
CA VAL A 270 18.85 -0.36 -6.46
C VAL A 270 20.36 -0.36 -6.61
N ALA A 271 21.00 0.70 -6.14
CA ALA A 271 22.47 0.81 -6.14
C ALA A 271 23.09 -0.08 -5.05
N PRO A 272 24.41 -0.41 -5.16
CA PRO A 272 25.08 -1.26 -4.17
C PRO A 272 25.06 -0.72 -2.73
N ASP A 273 24.86 0.57 -2.55
CA ASP A 273 24.72 1.21 -1.23
C ASP A 273 23.27 1.24 -0.74
N GLY A 274 22.34 0.60 -1.46
CA GLY A 274 20.91 0.59 -1.15
C GLY A 274 20.14 1.84 -1.59
N SER A 275 20.80 2.83 -2.20
CA SER A 275 20.13 4.01 -2.70
C SER A 275 19.27 3.67 -3.93
N TYR A 276 18.23 4.47 -4.16
CA TYR A 276 17.31 4.35 -5.27
C TYR A 276 17.17 5.71 -5.97
N PRO A 277 17.16 5.78 -7.32
CA PRO A 277 17.10 7.06 -8.01
C PRO A 277 15.80 7.79 -7.73
N VAL A 278 15.90 9.11 -7.57
CA VAL A 278 14.72 9.99 -7.48
C VAL A 278 14.12 10.11 -8.88
N LEU A 279 12.92 9.57 -9.05
CA LEU A 279 12.22 9.54 -10.33
C LEU A 279 10.85 10.20 -10.19
N GLY A 280 10.51 11.00 -11.22
CA GLY A 280 9.14 11.43 -11.46
C GLY A 280 8.59 12.50 -10.51
N ARG A 281 7.38 12.92 -10.84
CA ARG A 281 6.67 14.07 -10.26
C ARG A 281 6.16 13.87 -8.83
N SER A 282 6.09 12.63 -8.37
CA SER A 282 5.53 12.31 -7.04
C SER A 282 6.56 12.45 -5.93
N ILE A 283 7.81 12.72 -6.28
CA ILE A 283 8.90 12.97 -5.36
C ILE A 283 9.42 14.37 -5.66
N SER A 284 8.63 15.33 -5.29
CA SER A 284 9.15 16.68 -5.06
C SER A 284 9.53 16.75 -3.60
N ALA A 285 10.80 16.94 -3.37
CA ALA A 285 11.27 17.32 -2.05
C ALA A 285 10.62 18.63 -1.59
#